data_ce9bee02432f015d86d9bfda0d48f2d8
#
_entry.id   ce9bee02432f015d86d9bfda0d48f2d8
#
_cell.length_a   1.000
_cell.length_b   1.000
_cell.length_c   1.000
_cell.angle_alpha   90.00
_cell.angle_beta   90.00
_cell.angle_gamma   90.00
#
_symmetry.space_group_name_H-M   'P 1'
#
loop_
_entity.id
_entity.type
_entity.pdbx_description
1 polymer ?
#
loop_
_entity_poly.entity_id
_entity_poly.type
_entity_poly.pdbx_seq_one_letter_code
_entity_poly.pdbx_strand_id
1 'polypeptide(L)'
;MTGGRDTAHGTATEAAGRPGWARELLEHLRPAGRDVRRVVDWLAGAVNAEVALRDGAGDRLAGVPLTLDEALAADVASGRIASAAWDGDGRHLRLVRIGHPTGACVLAVSRRTPFDRHTSDVVTHTAQVIELLLTAHETQAAGIRLRRATADLRLAILQLLMVEDTVSARRVAAGLWPGLLDAETACVYVLESDPSVRDRLAAECIERTQEEALVVRCPAVDGHVIVLSPREATAADLRSLVERHPDTFVGGSVWQSLARTATAYGQAVSALAVARFRPDKTAVYAERTHPERLMDPAALRTWAARVLRPLDALPHHTRAELLATTRLGLEFTAVATAKILGVSRNTVRARMDRVESMLGVDFDDVTVRAVVHLALHTQINLLDGQGPADSAASARRLTELLSGPAVSSWARELLDRLDTDPRNVRRTLRTWIAEGANAERAAQALGMHAQTVREHVRSAEPVLERQLLAAGTDLYEVALAHLAVGDLEQPRFAGE
;
A
#
# COMPACT_ATOMS: atom_id res chain seq x y z
N MET A 1 26.24 -84.41 30.97
CA MET A 1 24.84 -84.59 31.37
C MET A 1 24.09 -83.40 30.83
N THR A 2 23.42 -83.66 29.79
CA THR A 2 21.97 -83.42 29.53
C THR A 2 21.58 -81.96 29.69
N GLY A 3 21.18 -81.19 28.73
CA GLY A 3 20.24 -81.47 27.58
C GLY A 3 19.20 -80.44 27.68
N GLY A 4 18.80 -79.85 26.63
CA GLY A 4 17.62 -78.94 26.60
C GLY A 4 17.66 -77.96 25.47
N ARG A 5 17.28 -78.40 24.29
CA ARG A 5 16.87 -77.55 23.22
C ARG A 5 15.47 -77.00 23.55
N ASP A 6 15.29 -75.73 23.54
CA ASP A 6 13.98 -75.15 23.40
C ASP A 6 13.98 -74.14 22.22
N THR A 7 13.20 -74.52 21.25
CA THR A 7 12.90 -73.75 20.05
C THR A 7 11.91 -72.69 20.38
N ALA A 8 12.33 -71.41 20.40
CA ALA A 8 11.42 -70.26 20.43
C ALA A 8 11.03 -69.94 19.00
N HIS A 9 9.78 -70.19 18.66
CA HIS A 9 9.08 -69.61 17.52
C HIS A 9 8.95 -68.12 17.69
N GLY A 10 9.79 -67.34 17.02
CA GLY A 10 9.60 -65.92 16.87
C GLY A 10 8.52 -65.68 15.81
N THR A 11 7.34 -65.29 16.23
CA THR A 11 6.30 -64.72 15.37
C THR A 11 6.82 -63.39 14.81
N ALA A 12 7.26 -63.44 13.53
CA ALA A 12 7.48 -62.24 12.75
C ALA A 12 6.12 -61.57 12.53
N THR A 13 5.85 -60.48 13.25
CA THR A 13 4.74 -59.58 12.95
C THR A 13 5.06 -58.93 11.61
N GLU A 14 4.39 -59.41 10.54
CA GLU A 14 4.36 -58.74 9.26
C GLU A 14 3.90 -57.31 9.50
N ALA A 15 4.79 -56.34 9.35
CA ALA A 15 4.46 -54.95 9.13
C ALA A 15 3.73 -54.89 7.77
N ALA A 16 2.40 -54.93 7.81
CA ALA A 16 1.56 -54.74 6.64
C ALA A 16 1.96 -53.44 5.94
N GLY A 17 2.76 -53.54 4.88
CA GLY A 17 3.19 -52.41 4.08
C GLY A 17 1.93 -51.65 3.60
N ARG A 18 1.91 -50.35 3.80
CA ARG A 18 0.82 -49.48 3.28
C ARG A 18 0.64 -49.79 1.79
N PRO A 19 -0.59 -50.00 1.32
CA PRO A 19 -0.86 -50.29 -0.11
C PRO A 19 -0.22 -49.18 -0.96
N GLY A 20 0.42 -49.53 -2.08
CA GLY A 20 1.15 -48.61 -2.94
C GLY A 20 0.31 -47.40 -3.38
N TRP A 21 -0.99 -47.64 -3.67
CA TRP A 21 -1.95 -46.60 -4.04
C TRP A 21 -2.14 -45.55 -2.93
N ALA A 22 -2.06 -45.93 -1.66
CA ALA A 22 -2.22 -44.94 -0.56
C ALA A 22 -1.06 -43.93 -0.51
N ARG A 23 0.16 -44.38 -0.86
CA ARG A 23 1.30 -43.49 -0.99
C ARG A 23 1.11 -42.51 -2.16
N GLU A 24 0.68 -43.03 -3.32
CA GLU A 24 0.41 -42.19 -4.51
C GLU A 24 -0.69 -41.18 -4.23
N LEU A 25 -1.78 -41.57 -3.57
CA LEU A 25 -2.88 -40.69 -3.21
C LEU A 25 -2.41 -39.56 -2.26
N LEU A 26 -1.53 -39.86 -1.29
CA LEU A 26 -0.99 -38.87 -0.37
C LEU A 26 -0.04 -37.87 -1.05
N GLU A 27 0.60 -38.23 -2.17
CA GLU A 27 1.42 -37.29 -2.95
C GLU A 27 0.56 -36.09 -3.47
N HIS A 28 -0.72 -36.30 -3.71
CA HIS A 28 -1.64 -35.23 -4.14
C HIS A 28 -1.98 -34.23 -3.03
N LEU A 29 -1.68 -34.52 -1.77
CA LEU A 29 -1.82 -33.58 -0.65
C LEU A 29 -0.63 -32.60 -0.54
N ARG A 30 0.49 -32.89 -1.20
CA ARG A 30 1.65 -32.00 -1.22
C ARG A 30 1.32 -30.68 -1.94
N PRO A 31 1.94 -29.55 -1.59
CA PRO A 31 1.63 -28.24 -2.17
C PRO A 31 1.64 -28.21 -3.71
N ALA A 32 2.57 -28.93 -4.34
CA ALA A 32 2.70 -29.00 -5.80
C ALA A 32 1.64 -29.91 -6.47
N GLY A 33 0.95 -30.76 -5.70
CA GLY A 33 -0.04 -31.74 -6.20
C GLY A 33 -1.50 -31.39 -5.89
N ARG A 34 -1.78 -30.27 -5.22
CA ARG A 34 -3.12 -29.87 -4.76
C ARG A 34 -4.04 -29.44 -5.90
N ASP A 35 -4.34 -30.37 -6.80
CA ASP A 35 -5.28 -30.18 -7.91
C ASP A 35 -6.30 -31.31 -7.91
N VAL A 36 -7.55 -30.98 -7.64
CA VAL A 36 -8.67 -31.91 -7.60
C VAL A 36 -8.83 -32.65 -8.93
N ARG A 37 -8.56 -31.99 -10.07
CA ARG A 37 -8.65 -32.62 -11.38
C ARG A 37 -7.64 -33.78 -11.52
N ARG A 38 -6.40 -33.54 -11.07
CA ARG A 38 -5.36 -34.60 -11.09
C ARG A 38 -5.71 -35.78 -10.20
N VAL A 39 -6.36 -35.53 -9.04
CA VAL A 39 -6.82 -36.62 -8.15
C VAL A 39 -7.93 -37.44 -8.80
N VAL A 40 -8.86 -36.78 -9.50
CA VAL A 40 -9.93 -37.44 -10.24
C VAL A 40 -9.37 -38.27 -11.43
N ASP A 41 -8.41 -37.71 -12.17
CA ASP A 41 -7.73 -38.41 -13.27
C ASP A 41 -6.91 -39.61 -12.76
N TRP A 42 -6.19 -39.45 -11.65
CA TRP A 42 -5.48 -40.55 -10.99
C TRP A 42 -6.43 -41.65 -10.54
N LEU A 43 -7.58 -41.28 -9.93
CA LEU A 43 -8.59 -42.28 -9.54
C LEU A 43 -9.09 -43.07 -10.72
N ALA A 44 -9.38 -42.40 -11.84
CA ALA A 44 -9.86 -43.05 -13.06
C ALA A 44 -8.86 -44.13 -13.55
N GLY A 45 -7.56 -43.83 -13.53
CA GLY A 45 -6.49 -44.78 -13.85
C GLY A 45 -6.36 -45.89 -12.81
N ALA A 46 -6.33 -45.54 -11.51
CA ALA A 46 -6.09 -46.49 -10.42
C ALA A 46 -7.17 -47.57 -10.29
N VAL A 47 -8.44 -47.24 -10.61
CA VAL A 47 -9.56 -48.19 -10.52
C VAL A 47 -10.09 -48.63 -11.91
N ASN A 48 -9.43 -48.20 -12.99
CA ASN A 48 -9.84 -48.47 -14.38
C ASN A 48 -11.34 -48.18 -14.59
N ALA A 49 -11.72 -46.91 -14.35
CA ALA A 49 -13.11 -46.46 -14.36
C ALA A 49 -13.27 -45.10 -15.05
N GLU A 50 -14.45 -44.79 -15.49
CA GLU A 50 -14.87 -43.43 -15.83
C GLU A 50 -15.26 -42.72 -14.54
N VAL A 51 -14.66 -41.54 -14.29
CA VAL A 51 -14.87 -40.77 -13.05
C VAL A 51 -15.36 -39.37 -13.41
N ALA A 52 -16.36 -38.87 -12.66
CA ALA A 52 -16.83 -37.50 -12.71
C ALA A 52 -17.01 -36.95 -11.29
N LEU A 53 -16.58 -35.72 -11.07
CA LEU A 53 -16.90 -34.94 -9.91
C LEU A 53 -17.87 -33.81 -10.34
N ARG A 54 -19.06 -33.79 -9.73
CA ARG A 54 -20.08 -32.76 -9.98
C ARG A 54 -20.36 -31.95 -8.70
N ASP A 55 -20.75 -30.71 -8.88
CA ASP A 55 -21.25 -29.91 -7.77
C ASP A 55 -22.71 -30.20 -7.45
N GLY A 56 -23.30 -29.54 -6.44
CA GLY A 56 -24.68 -29.69 -6.02
C GLY A 56 -25.72 -29.21 -7.04
N ALA A 57 -25.31 -28.42 -8.04
CA ALA A 57 -26.14 -28.00 -9.16
C ALA A 57 -26.11 -29.01 -10.35
N GLY A 58 -25.21 -29.99 -10.27
CA GLY A 58 -25.01 -30.99 -11.32
C GLY A 58 -23.93 -30.63 -12.34
N ASP A 59 -23.28 -29.45 -12.18
CA ASP A 59 -22.21 -29.03 -13.05
C ASP A 59 -20.93 -29.83 -12.81
N ARG A 60 -20.23 -30.17 -13.90
CA ARG A 60 -19.01 -30.96 -13.82
C ARG A 60 -17.80 -30.13 -13.43
N LEU A 61 -17.20 -30.46 -12.30
CA LEU A 61 -15.97 -29.83 -11.81
C LEU A 61 -14.69 -30.49 -12.36
N ALA A 62 -14.70 -31.83 -12.49
CA ALA A 62 -13.58 -32.62 -13.01
C ALA A 62 -14.01 -33.95 -13.61
N GLY A 63 -13.12 -34.61 -14.33
CA GLY A 63 -13.33 -35.95 -14.94
C GLY A 63 -14.10 -35.94 -16.27
N VAL A 64 -14.70 -37.08 -16.63
CA VAL A 64 -15.40 -37.28 -17.91
C VAL A 64 -16.92 -37.08 -17.75
N PRO A 65 -17.67 -36.79 -18.84
CA PRO A 65 -19.13 -36.79 -18.80
C PRO A 65 -19.65 -38.19 -18.48
N LEU A 66 -20.50 -38.29 -17.45
CA LEU A 66 -21.19 -39.52 -17.10
C LEU A 66 -22.70 -39.26 -17.10
N THR A 67 -23.46 -40.16 -17.72
CA THR A 67 -24.92 -40.16 -17.60
C THR A 67 -25.29 -40.76 -16.26
N LEU A 68 -25.95 -39.98 -15.42
CA LEU A 68 -26.37 -40.36 -14.08
C LEU A 68 -27.91 -40.29 -14.00
N ASP A 69 -28.48 -41.08 -13.09
CA ASP A 69 -29.84 -40.83 -12.63
C ASP A 69 -29.82 -39.55 -11.78
N GLU A 70 -30.41 -38.47 -12.29
CA GLU A 70 -30.38 -37.16 -11.67
C GLU A 70 -31.11 -37.14 -10.32
N ALA A 71 -32.15 -37.99 -10.11
CA ALA A 71 -32.84 -38.11 -8.83
C ALA A 71 -31.93 -38.75 -7.79
N LEU A 72 -31.21 -39.82 -8.16
CA LEU A 72 -30.25 -40.47 -7.26
C LEU A 72 -29.05 -39.56 -6.96
N ALA A 73 -28.55 -38.85 -7.96
CA ALA A 73 -27.46 -37.87 -7.77
C ALA A 73 -27.89 -36.71 -6.82
N ALA A 74 -29.13 -36.22 -6.96
CA ALA A 74 -29.69 -35.20 -6.09
C ALA A 74 -29.89 -35.69 -4.64
N ASP A 75 -30.25 -36.95 -4.45
CA ASP A 75 -30.38 -37.58 -3.13
C ASP A 75 -29.03 -37.70 -2.41
N VAL A 76 -27.97 -38.04 -3.14
CA VAL A 76 -26.62 -38.07 -2.63
C VAL A 76 -26.13 -36.62 -2.35
N ALA A 77 -26.33 -35.70 -3.29
CA ALA A 77 -25.93 -34.31 -3.12
C ALA A 77 -26.60 -33.65 -1.93
N SER A 78 -27.91 -33.85 -1.73
CA SER A 78 -28.66 -33.32 -0.59
C SER A 78 -28.33 -33.96 0.76
N GLY A 79 -27.58 -35.06 0.76
CA GLY A 79 -27.22 -35.82 1.96
C GLY A 79 -28.35 -36.72 2.50
N ARG A 80 -29.40 -36.93 1.75
CA ARG A 80 -30.42 -37.94 2.09
C ARG A 80 -29.82 -39.33 2.13
N ILE A 81 -28.86 -39.61 1.26
CA ILE A 81 -27.99 -40.80 1.26
C ILE A 81 -26.52 -40.39 1.18
N ALA A 82 -25.66 -41.04 1.98
CA ALA A 82 -24.23 -40.73 2.00
C ALA A 82 -23.48 -41.28 0.78
N SER A 83 -23.95 -42.40 0.23
CA SER A 83 -23.45 -43.05 -0.99
C SER A 83 -24.52 -43.94 -1.61
N ALA A 84 -24.44 -44.12 -2.93
CA ALA A 84 -25.30 -45.03 -3.66
C ALA A 84 -24.48 -45.96 -4.55
N ALA A 85 -24.99 -47.17 -4.76
CA ALA A 85 -24.46 -48.10 -5.76
C ALA A 85 -25.61 -48.53 -6.67
N TRP A 86 -25.33 -48.62 -7.94
CA TRP A 86 -26.29 -49.10 -8.94
C TRP A 86 -25.59 -50.03 -9.93
N ASP A 87 -26.25 -51.14 -10.25
CA ASP A 87 -25.78 -52.14 -11.18
C ASP A 87 -26.82 -52.32 -12.29
N GLY A 88 -26.47 -52.07 -13.52
CA GLY A 88 -27.34 -52.20 -14.68
C GLY A 88 -26.62 -51.94 -16.00
N ASP A 89 -27.16 -52.48 -17.09
CA ASP A 89 -26.65 -52.33 -18.46
C ASP A 89 -25.17 -52.70 -18.63
N GLY A 90 -24.69 -53.70 -17.84
CA GLY A 90 -23.27 -54.11 -17.86
C GLY A 90 -22.31 -53.10 -17.28
N ARG A 91 -22.79 -52.11 -16.52
CA ARG A 91 -22.01 -51.13 -15.79
C ARG A 91 -22.35 -51.16 -14.29
N HIS A 92 -21.33 -50.89 -13.49
CA HIS A 92 -21.43 -50.71 -12.05
C HIS A 92 -21.11 -49.26 -11.73
N LEU A 93 -22.05 -48.55 -11.10
CA LEU A 93 -21.93 -47.16 -10.74
C LEU A 93 -21.86 -47.03 -9.22
N ARG A 94 -20.96 -46.20 -8.75
CA ARG A 94 -20.88 -45.78 -7.35
C ARG A 94 -20.89 -44.26 -7.25
N LEU A 95 -21.78 -43.73 -6.42
CA LEU A 95 -21.87 -42.32 -6.10
C LEU A 95 -21.44 -42.13 -4.64
N VAL A 96 -20.57 -41.18 -4.39
CA VAL A 96 -20.10 -40.85 -3.03
C VAL A 96 -20.27 -39.34 -2.82
N ARG A 97 -20.94 -38.99 -1.73
CA ARG A 97 -21.06 -37.60 -1.31
C ARG A 97 -19.73 -37.07 -0.79
N ILE A 98 -19.36 -35.88 -1.24
CA ILE A 98 -18.20 -35.16 -0.77
C ILE A 98 -18.72 -33.87 -0.12
N GLY A 99 -18.38 -33.63 1.15
CA GLY A 99 -18.70 -32.39 1.83
C GLY A 99 -17.96 -31.21 1.20
N HIS A 100 -18.66 -30.08 1.04
CA HIS A 100 -18.05 -28.83 0.59
C HIS A 100 -18.66 -27.66 1.38
N PRO A 101 -17.88 -26.64 1.76
CA PRO A 101 -18.38 -25.52 2.55
C PRO A 101 -19.55 -24.75 1.92
N THR A 102 -19.59 -24.66 0.60
CA THR A 102 -20.66 -23.96 -0.15
C THR A 102 -21.74 -24.88 -0.71
N GLY A 103 -21.69 -26.18 -0.39
CA GLY A 103 -22.62 -27.19 -0.88
C GLY A 103 -21.95 -28.57 -0.92
N ALA A 104 -22.67 -29.63 -1.28
CA ALA A 104 -22.08 -30.94 -1.43
C ALA A 104 -21.73 -31.21 -2.89
N CYS A 105 -20.61 -31.92 -3.12
CA CYS A 105 -20.24 -32.47 -4.42
C CYS A 105 -20.57 -33.97 -4.46
N VAL A 106 -20.72 -34.52 -5.66
CA VAL A 106 -20.92 -35.95 -5.92
C VAL A 106 -19.78 -36.48 -6.76
N LEU A 107 -19.04 -37.44 -6.21
CA LEU A 107 -18.07 -38.24 -6.95
C LEU A 107 -18.78 -39.44 -7.53
N ALA A 108 -18.84 -39.51 -8.86
CA ALA A 108 -19.43 -40.63 -9.61
C ALA A 108 -18.31 -41.47 -10.23
N VAL A 109 -18.33 -42.76 -10.00
CA VAL A 109 -17.36 -43.71 -10.54
C VAL A 109 -18.12 -44.83 -11.26
N SER A 110 -17.91 -44.99 -12.57
CA SER A 110 -18.57 -45.98 -13.41
C SER A 110 -17.54 -46.94 -14.02
N ARG A 111 -17.75 -48.23 -13.88
CA ARG A 111 -16.85 -49.26 -14.42
C ARG A 111 -17.65 -50.48 -14.96
N ARG A 112 -16.98 -51.27 -15.80
CA ARG A 112 -17.59 -52.48 -16.40
C ARG A 112 -17.49 -53.72 -15.50
N THR A 113 -16.64 -53.69 -14.48
CA THR A 113 -16.45 -54.80 -13.53
C THR A 113 -16.99 -54.43 -12.17
N PRO A 114 -17.50 -55.36 -11.36
CA PRO A 114 -17.99 -55.08 -10.01
C PRO A 114 -16.95 -54.41 -9.14
N PHE A 115 -17.41 -53.61 -8.16
CA PHE A 115 -16.55 -53.03 -7.13
C PHE A 115 -16.19 -54.10 -6.11
N ASP A 116 -14.92 -54.50 -6.07
CA ASP A 116 -14.37 -55.29 -4.98
C ASP A 116 -14.03 -54.41 -3.77
N ARG A 117 -13.60 -55.04 -2.69
CA ARG A 117 -13.23 -54.31 -1.45
C ARG A 117 -12.12 -53.33 -1.70
N HIS A 118 -11.08 -53.74 -2.42
CA HIS A 118 -9.93 -52.86 -2.72
C HIS A 118 -10.34 -51.61 -3.49
N THR A 119 -11.06 -51.77 -4.59
CA THR A 119 -11.58 -50.66 -5.41
C THR A 119 -12.48 -49.73 -4.58
N SER A 120 -13.33 -50.32 -3.71
CA SER A 120 -14.21 -49.57 -2.82
C SER A 120 -13.44 -48.73 -1.82
N ASP A 121 -12.35 -49.27 -1.27
CA ASP A 121 -11.48 -48.55 -0.32
C ASP A 121 -10.75 -47.40 -1.04
N VAL A 122 -10.21 -47.61 -2.25
CA VAL A 122 -9.57 -46.60 -3.08
C VAL A 122 -10.54 -45.43 -3.35
N VAL A 123 -11.77 -45.73 -3.80
CA VAL A 123 -12.80 -44.71 -4.10
C VAL A 123 -13.12 -43.89 -2.81
N THR A 124 -13.32 -44.60 -1.70
CA THR A 124 -13.69 -43.96 -0.42
C THR A 124 -12.61 -43.03 0.08
N HIS A 125 -11.36 -43.47 0.10
CA HIS A 125 -10.23 -42.64 0.55
C HIS A 125 -9.94 -41.48 -0.40
N THR A 126 -10.12 -41.72 -1.72
CA THR A 126 -9.99 -40.63 -2.70
C THR A 126 -11.07 -39.56 -2.51
N ALA A 127 -12.31 -39.96 -2.22
CA ALA A 127 -13.37 -39.01 -1.88
C ALA A 127 -13.00 -38.15 -0.66
N GLN A 128 -12.41 -38.78 0.39
CA GLN A 128 -11.93 -38.03 1.57
C GLN A 128 -10.79 -37.05 1.21
N VAL A 129 -9.85 -37.46 0.36
CA VAL A 129 -8.76 -36.57 -0.11
C VAL A 129 -9.32 -35.42 -0.93
N ILE A 130 -10.28 -35.65 -1.81
CA ILE A 130 -10.95 -34.59 -2.57
C ILE A 130 -11.66 -33.63 -1.63
N GLU A 131 -12.36 -34.12 -0.62
CA GLU A 131 -13.03 -33.29 0.39
C GLU A 131 -12.03 -32.39 1.13
N LEU A 132 -10.91 -32.92 1.56
CA LEU A 132 -9.83 -32.14 2.19
C LEU A 132 -9.26 -31.06 1.26
N LEU A 133 -9.05 -31.40 -0.02
CA LEU A 133 -8.53 -30.46 -1.01
C LEU A 133 -9.52 -29.34 -1.32
N LEU A 134 -10.81 -29.66 -1.48
CA LEU A 134 -11.86 -28.67 -1.70
C LEU A 134 -12.00 -27.73 -0.49
N THR A 135 -12.02 -28.28 0.72
CA THR A 135 -12.09 -27.50 1.96
C THR A 135 -10.85 -26.60 2.12
N ALA A 136 -9.65 -27.11 1.86
CA ALA A 136 -8.42 -26.33 1.92
C ALA A 136 -8.42 -25.18 0.88
N HIS A 137 -8.89 -25.45 -0.33
CA HIS A 137 -8.98 -24.47 -1.41
C HIS A 137 -9.95 -23.34 -1.06
N GLU A 138 -11.13 -23.67 -0.55
CA GLU A 138 -12.14 -22.71 -0.13
C GLU A 138 -11.66 -21.85 1.05
N THR A 139 -11.04 -22.48 2.06
CA THR A 139 -10.45 -21.77 3.21
C THR A 139 -9.37 -20.79 2.77
N GLN A 140 -8.53 -21.21 1.83
CA GLN A 140 -7.48 -20.33 1.26
C GLN A 140 -8.11 -19.16 0.47
N ALA A 141 -9.10 -19.44 -0.37
CA ALA A 141 -9.82 -18.43 -1.14
C ALA A 141 -10.55 -17.43 -0.21
N ALA A 142 -11.22 -17.92 0.84
CA ALA A 142 -11.86 -17.09 1.84
C ALA A 142 -10.82 -16.21 2.57
N GLY A 143 -9.67 -16.75 2.94
CA GLY A 143 -8.58 -16.00 3.55
C GLY A 143 -8.01 -14.92 2.63
N ILE A 144 -7.92 -15.19 1.31
CA ILE A 144 -7.49 -14.19 0.32
C ILE A 144 -8.55 -13.08 0.19
N ARG A 145 -9.83 -13.43 0.10
CA ARG A 145 -10.94 -12.46 0.03
C ARG A 145 -10.96 -11.56 1.26
N LEU A 146 -10.83 -12.15 2.46
CA LEU A 146 -10.80 -11.40 3.72
C LEU A 146 -9.60 -10.44 3.77
N ARG A 147 -8.39 -10.91 3.44
CA ARG A 147 -7.20 -10.05 3.40
C ARG A 147 -7.35 -8.88 2.43
N ARG A 148 -7.97 -9.13 1.24
CA ARG A 148 -8.22 -8.06 0.26
C ARG A 148 -9.22 -7.05 0.82
N ALA A 149 -10.37 -7.50 1.33
CA ALA A 149 -11.38 -6.62 1.93
C ALA A 149 -10.81 -5.78 3.09
N THR A 150 -10.00 -6.39 3.94
CA THR A 150 -9.31 -5.70 5.04
C THR A 150 -8.33 -4.64 4.52
N ALA A 151 -7.59 -4.92 3.45
CA ALA A 151 -6.68 -3.95 2.85
C ALA A 151 -7.42 -2.78 2.20
N ASP A 152 -8.54 -3.05 1.53
CA ASP A 152 -9.38 -2.03 0.91
C ASP A 152 -10.00 -1.10 1.97
N LEU A 153 -10.43 -1.66 3.12
CA LEU A 153 -10.94 -0.87 4.25
C LEU A 153 -9.86 -0.01 4.91
N ARG A 154 -8.64 -0.53 5.09
CA ARG A 154 -7.51 0.27 5.59
C ARG A 154 -7.18 1.42 4.64
N LEU A 155 -7.24 1.18 3.33
CA LEU A 155 -7.06 2.24 2.34
C LEU A 155 -8.18 3.29 2.43
N ALA A 156 -9.45 2.88 2.57
CA ALA A 156 -10.56 3.80 2.73
C ALA A 156 -10.42 4.67 3.99
N ILE A 157 -9.99 4.09 5.12
CA ILE A 157 -9.69 4.84 6.34
C ILE A 157 -8.61 5.89 6.09
N LEU A 158 -7.50 5.51 5.43
CA LEU A 158 -6.45 6.46 5.07
C LEU A 158 -6.98 7.59 4.19
N GLN A 159 -7.79 7.28 3.18
CA GLN A 159 -8.38 8.27 2.28
C GLN A 159 -9.28 9.27 3.01
N LEU A 160 -10.09 8.81 3.96
CA LEU A 160 -10.88 9.69 4.83
C LEU A 160 -9.98 10.62 5.67
N LEU A 161 -8.89 10.10 6.24
CA LEU A 161 -7.92 10.90 6.97
C LEU A 161 -7.21 11.91 6.07
N MET A 162 -6.93 11.56 4.81
CA MET A 162 -6.29 12.47 3.84
C MET A 162 -7.19 13.67 3.46
N VAL A 163 -8.50 13.53 3.57
CA VAL A 163 -9.46 14.64 3.36
C VAL A 163 -9.96 15.26 4.67
N GLU A 164 -9.27 14.99 5.79
CA GLU A 164 -9.54 15.52 7.13
C GLU A 164 -10.87 15.03 7.75
N ASP A 165 -11.54 14.02 7.16
CA ASP A 165 -12.75 13.41 7.72
C ASP A 165 -12.40 12.36 8.79
N THR A 166 -11.91 12.84 9.93
CA THR A 166 -11.53 12.00 11.06
C THR A 166 -12.73 11.30 11.71
N VAL A 167 -13.93 11.89 11.62
CA VAL A 167 -15.14 11.31 12.21
C VAL A 167 -15.55 10.04 11.48
N SER A 168 -15.63 10.10 10.15
CA SER A 168 -15.94 8.93 9.32
C SER A 168 -14.83 7.88 9.41
N ALA A 169 -13.56 8.29 9.43
CA ALA A 169 -12.42 7.39 9.58
C ALA A 169 -12.49 6.60 10.88
N ARG A 170 -12.77 7.26 12.02
CA ARG A 170 -12.94 6.62 13.33
C ARG A 170 -14.12 5.66 13.35
N ARG A 171 -15.25 6.02 12.74
CA ARG A 171 -16.44 5.14 12.67
C ARG A 171 -16.15 3.85 11.89
N VAL A 172 -15.45 3.96 10.77
CA VAL A 172 -15.09 2.79 9.96
C VAL A 172 -14.07 1.93 10.71
N ALA A 173 -13.05 2.55 11.32
CA ALA A 173 -12.02 1.84 12.07
C ALA A 173 -12.58 1.11 13.29
N ALA A 174 -13.47 1.72 14.06
CA ALA A 174 -14.03 1.15 15.29
C ALA A 174 -14.77 -0.18 15.09
N GLY A 175 -15.34 -0.40 13.90
CA GLY A 175 -16.03 -1.65 13.57
C GLY A 175 -15.11 -2.87 13.38
N LEU A 176 -13.82 -2.65 13.06
CA LEU A 176 -12.87 -3.71 12.73
C LEU A 176 -11.63 -3.70 13.62
N TRP A 177 -11.19 -2.53 14.04
CA TRP A 177 -9.99 -2.32 14.86
C TRP A 177 -10.32 -1.33 15.98
N PRO A 178 -11.04 -1.78 17.02
CA PRO A 178 -11.34 -0.92 18.17
C PRO A 178 -10.06 -0.32 18.76
N GLY A 179 -10.04 0.98 19.00
CA GLY A 179 -8.89 1.68 19.56
C GLY A 179 -7.87 2.21 18.54
N LEU A 180 -7.87 1.75 17.31
CA LEU A 180 -6.84 2.12 16.30
C LEU A 180 -6.69 3.63 16.07
N LEU A 181 -7.80 4.39 16.12
CA LEU A 181 -7.83 5.84 15.89
C LEU A 181 -8.37 6.62 17.09
N ASP A 182 -8.32 6.06 18.30
CA ASP A 182 -8.79 6.74 19.52
C ASP A 182 -7.87 7.90 19.94
N ALA A 183 -6.59 7.78 19.61
CA ALA A 183 -5.63 8.86 19.86
C ALA A 183 -5.93 10.10 18.99
N GLU A 184 -5.66 11.28 19.54
CA GLU A 184 -5.83 12.55 18.80
C GLU A 184 -4.66 12.83 17.85
N THR A 185 -3.48 12.33 18.18
CA THR A 185 -2.24 12.53 17.43
C THR A 185 -1.60 11.20 17.03
N ALA A 186 -0.90 11.20 15.89
CA ALA A 186 -0.15 10.07 15.39
C ALA A 186 1.08 10.54 14.59
N CYS A 187 2.05 9.63 14.41
CA CYS A 187 3.09 9.76 13.40
C CYS A 187 2.73 8.96 12.16
N VAL A 188 3.11 9.49 11.00
CA VAL A 188 3.08 8.76 9.73
C VAL A 188 4.51 8.37 9.36
N TYR A 189 4.69 7.12 8.99
CA TYR A 189 5.93 6.60 8.44
C TYR A 189 5.67 6.12 7.01
N VAL A 190 6.63 6.34 6.13
CA VAL A 190 6.63 5.77 4.78
C VAL A 190 7.86 4.89 4.64
N LEU A 191 7.62 3.61 4.38
CA LEU A 191 8.67 2.65 4.05
C LEU A 191 8.74 2.51 2.53
N GLU A 192 9.93 2.52 1.98
CA GLU A 192 10.19 2.27 0.57
C GLU A 192 11.01 1.00 0.42
N SER A 193 10.60 0.13 -0.50
CA SER A 193 11.28 -1.11 -0.85
C SER A 193 11.08 -1.45 -2.31
N ASP A 194 11.72 -2.52 -2.78
CA ASP A 194 11.39 -3.08 -4.09
C ASP A 194 9.89 -3.48 -4.13
N PRO A 195 9.15 -3.17 -5.21
CA PRO A 195 7.73 -3.50 -5.35
C PRO A 195 7.40 -4.98 -5.15
N SER A 196 8.32 -5.89 -5.47
CA SER A 196 8.11 -7.34 -5.34
C SER A 196 8.04 -7.82 -3.89
N VAL A 197 8.63 -7.09 -2.94
CA VAL A 197 8.64 -7.42 -1.50
C VAL A 197 7.63 -6.60 -0.69
N ARG A 198 6.98 -5.60 -1.29
CA ARG A 198 6.06 -4.68 -0.62
C ARG A 198 4.96 -5.38 0.17
N ASP A 199 4.34 -6.42 -0.38
CA ASP A 199 3.24 -7.13 0.28
C ASP A 199 3.71 -7.86 1.54
N ARG A 200 4.93 -8.43 1.50
CA ARG A 200 5.56 -9.04 2.65
C ARG A 200 5.92 -7.99 3.69
N LEU A 201 6.53 -6.88 3.27
CA LEU A 201 6.89 -5.78 4.15
C LEU A 201 5.66 -5.21 4.87
N ALA A 202 4.54 -5.02 4.16
CA ALA A 202 3.29 -4.57 4.77
C ALA A 202 2.76 -5.57 5.82
N ALA A 203 2.84 -6.87 5.55
CA ALA A 203 2.46 -7.91 6.52
C ALA A 203 3.36 -7.89 7.76
N GLU A 204 4.67 -7.74 7.58
CA GLU A 204 5.63 -7.62 8.69
C GLU A 204 5.41 -6.34 9.52
N CYS A 205 5.03 -5.21 8.87
CA CYS A 205 4.64 -3.99 9.59
C CYS A 205 3.39 -4.23 10.47
N ILE A 206 2.37 -4.91 9.94
CA ILE A 206 1.15 -5.24 10.70
C ILE A 206 1.49 -6.11 11.93
N GLU A 207 2.30 -7.14 11.72
CA GLU A 207 2.72 -8.05 12.80
C GLU A 207 3.53 -7.32 13.88
N ARG A 208 4.51 -6.49 13.47
CA ARG A 208 5.37 -5.74 14.38
C ARG A 208 4.63 -4.71 15.20
N THR A 209 3.68 -4.03 14.59
CA THR A 209 2.84 -3.04 15.28
C THR A 209 1.69 -3.68 16.05
N GLN A 210 1.60 -5.03 16.08
CA GLN A 210 0.54 -5.77 16.78
C GLN A 210 -0.87 -5.32 16.40
N GLU A 211 -1.05 -4.96 15.11
CA GLU A 211 -2.29 -4.38 14.58
C GLU A 211 -2.72 -3.03 15.20
N GLU A 212 -1.90 -2.40 16.02
CA GLU A 212 -2.16 -1.10 16.65
C GLU A 212 -1.77 0.09 15.76
N ALA A 213 -1.38 -0.16 14.52
CA ALA A 213 -1.12 0.86 13.50
C ALA A 213 -1.97 0.64 12.24
N LEU A 214 -2.35 1.72 11.60
CA LEU A 214 -2.95 1.68 10.28
C LEU A 214 -1.86 1.47 9.24
N VAL A 215 -1.73 0.25 8.72
CA VAL A 215 -0.75 -0.10 7.69
C VAL A 215 -1.47 -0.20 6.34
N VAL A 216 -1.02 0.60 5.36
CA VAL A 216 -1.62 0.69 4.03
C VAL A 216 -0.53 0.61 2.96
N ARG A 217 -0.74 -0.21 1.94
CA ARG A 217 0.07 -0.18 0.73
C ARG A 217 -0.26 1.09 -0.05
N CYS A 218 0.75 1.89 -0.35
CA CYS A 218 0.51 3.15 -1.05
C CYS A 218 -0.16 2.89 -2.41
N PRO A 219 -1.31 3.50 -2.70
CA PRO A 219 -1.98 3.31 -3.98
C PRO A 219 -1.27 4.05 -5.13
N ALA A 220 -0.41 5.03 -4.79
CA ALA A 220 0.25 5.92 -5.75
C ALA A 220 1.64 5.43 -6.16
N VAL A 221 2.40 4.85 -5.22
CA VAL A 221 3.79 4.42 -5.42
C VAL A 221 3.92 2.95 -5.05
N ASP A 222 4.29 2.13 -6.03
CA ASP A 222 4.27 0.66 -5.90
C ASP A 222 5.25 0.11 -4.85
N GLY A 223 6.34 0.81 -4.55
CA GLY A 223 7.31 0.41 -3.52
C GLY A 223 6.97 0.89 -2.11
N HIS A 224 5.93 1.69 -1.90
CA HIS A 224 5.67 2.34 -0.62
C HIS A 224 4.66 1.58 0.25
N VAL A 225 4.97 1.51 1.55
CA VAL A 225 4.05 1.12 2.63
C VAL A 225 3.91 2.30 3.58
N ILE A 226 2.68 2.71 3.86
CA ILE A 226 2.33 3.81 4.76
C ILE A 226 1.92 3.21 6.09
N VAL A 227 2.50 3.68 7.19
CA VAL A 227 2.18 3.28 8.56
C VAL A 227 1.80 4.52 9.35
N LEU A 228 0.56 4.60 9.83
CA LEU A 228 0.10 5.64 10.75
C LEU A 228 -0.05 5.01 12.13
N SER A 229 0.66 5.53 13.11
CA SER A 229 0.68 4.96 14.46
C SER A 229 0.65 6.02 15.55
N PRO A 230 -0.18 5.83 16.58
CA PRO A 230 -0.20 6.66 17.77
C PRO A 230 0.85 6.22 18.82
N ARG A 231 1.74 5.26 18.50
CA ARG A 231 2.71 4.70 19.44
C ARG A 231 4.13 5.19 19.14
N GLU A 232 4.82 5.67 20.16
CA GLU A 232 6.24 6.07 20.05
C GLU A 232 7.15 4.89 19.70
N ALA A 233 6.86 3.68 20.20
CA ALA A 233 7.65 2.49 19.95
C ALA A 233 7.70 2.08 18.47
N THR A 234 6.73 2.49 17.67
CA THR A 234 6.64 2.14 16.23
C THR A 234 7.89 2.56 15.45
N ALA A 235 8.50 3.68 15.79
CA ALA A 235 9.74 4.12 15.15
C ALA A 235 10.88 3.09 15.31
N ALA A 236 11.02 2.51 16.51
CA ALA A 236 12.02 1.48 16.79
C ALA A 236 11.68 0.15 16.11
N ASP A 237 10.39 -0.23 16.10
CA ASP A 237 9.90 -1.42 15.43
C ASP A 237 10.20 -1.38 13.92
N LEU A 238 9.93 -0.24 13.28
CA LEU A 238 10.18 -0.04 11.83
C LEU A 238 11.68 0.04 11.52
N ARG A 239 12.50 0.65 12.38
CA ARG A 239 13.96 0.66 12.22
C ARG A 239 14.51 -0.76 12.22
N SER A 240 14.04 -1.62 13.11
CA SER A 240 14.44 -3.04 13.16
C SER A 240 14.03 -3.82 11.89
N LEU A 241 12.99 -3.39 11.17
CA LEU A 241 12.64 -3.94 9.86
C LEU A 241 13.65 -3.53 8.79
N VAL A 242 14.06 -2.27 8.76
CA VAL A 242 15.07 -1.76 7.81
C VAL A 242 16.40 -2.50 7.95
N GLU A 243 16.84 -2.78 9.18
CA GLU A 243 18.07 -3.53 9.44
C GLU A 243 18.04 -4.95 8.83
N ARG A 244 16.86 -5.57 8.75
CA ARG A 244 16.67 -6.90 8.16
C ARG A 244 16.45 -6.90 6.66
N HIS A 245 16.04 -5.77 6.10
CA HIS A 245 15.75 -5.59 4.67
C HIS A 245 16.71 -4.54 4.07
N PRO A 246 17.86 -4.96 3.50
CA PRO A 246 18.92 -4.04 3.12
C PRO A 246 18.54 -2.98 2.06
N ASP A 247 17.49 -3.21 1.29
CA ASP A 247 17.00 -2.26 0.26
C ASP A 247 15.71 -1.54 0.68
N THR A 248 15.54 -1.37 2.00
CA THR A 248 14.38 -0.67 2.56
C THR A 248 14.82 0.60 3.27
N PHE A 249 14.04 1.66 3.10
CA PHE A 249 14.25 2.98 3.69
C PHE A 249 13.00 3.39 4.46
N VAL A 250 13.17 4.21 5.52
CA VAL A 250 12.05 4.72 6.33
C VAL A 250 12.16 6.23 6.51
N GLY A 251 11.11 6.93 6.12
CA GLY A 251 10.91 8.33 6.46
C GLY A 251 9.76 8.48 7.46
N GLY A 252 9.94 9.28 8.50
CA GLY A 252 8.93 9.54 9.54
C GLY A 252 8.52 11.01 9.61
N SER A 253 7.23 11.28 9.89
CA SER A 253 6.74 12.62 10.19
C SER A 253 7.07 13.04 11.64
N VAL A 254 6.77 14.30 11.99
CA VAL A 254 6.54 14.66 13.39
C VAL A 254 5.15 14.21 13.84
N TRP A 255 4.90 14.21 15.15
CA TRP A 255 3.56 13.98 15.71
C TRP A 255 2.59 15.04 15.20
N GLN A 256 1.48 14.60 14.66
CA GLN A 256 0.43 15.44 14.09
C GLN A 256 -0.95 14.98 14.56
N SER A 257 -1.92 15.90 14.60
CA SER A 257 -3.33 15.53 14.72
C SER A 257 -3.75 14.63 13.57
N LEU A 258 -4.65 13.68 13.81
CA LEU A 258 -5.21 12.81 12.77
C LEU A 258 -5.83 13.60 11.60
N ALA A 259 -6.38 14.78 11.84
CA ALA A 259 -6.87 15.67 10.78
C ALA A 259 -5.75 16.16 9.84
N ARG A 260 -4.49 16.01 10.23
CA ARG A 260 -3.31 16.44 9.45
C ARG A 260 -2.55 15.27 8.81
N THR A 261 -3.20 14.14 8.63
CA THR A 261 -2.58 12.95 8.05
C THR A 261 -1.93 13.23 6.69
N ALA A 262 -2.56 14.06 5.84
CA ALA A 262 -1.97 14.44 4.55
C ALA A 262 -0.64 15.20 4.70
N THR A 263 -0.56 16.14 5.66
CA THR A 263 0.67 16.86 6.00
C THR A 263 1.74 15.92 6.55
N ALA A 264 1.35 15.04 7.50
CA ALA A 264 2.25 14.06 8.07
C ALA A 264 2.80 13.10 7.00
N TYR A 265 1.98 12.71 6.04
CA TYR A 265 2.40 11.88 4.90
C TYR A 265 3.44 12.61 4.02
N GLY A 266 3.20 13.89 3.66
CA GLY A 266 4.19 14.72 2.94
C GLY A 266 5.51 14.83 3.70
N GLN A 267 5.46 15.07 5.02
CA GLN A 267 6.65 15.10 5.88
C GLN A 267 7.40 13.77 5.88
N ALA A 268 6.70 12.64 5.95
CA ALA A 268 7.31 11.32 5.94
C ALA A 268 7.98 11.02 4.59
N VAL A 269 7.36 11.43 3.46
CA VAL A 269 7.96 11.30 2.12
C VAL A 269 9.20 12.17 1.98
N SER A 270 9.17 13.41 2.49
CA SER A 270 10.34 14.30 2.51
C SER A 270 11.48 13.72 3.36
N ALA A 271 11.16 13.15 4.54
CA ALA A 271 12.15 12.46 5.37
C ALA A 271 12.71 11.20 4.67
N LEU A 272 11.88 10.46 3.94
CA LEU A 272 12.30 9.28 3.18
C LEU A 272 13.37 9.64 2.13
N ALA A 273 13.27 10.80 1.49
CA ALA A 273 14.28 11.29 0.58
C ALA A 273 15.67 11.43 1.24
N VAL A 274 15.70 11.90 2.49
CA VAL A 274 16.93 12.00 3.30
C VAL A 274 17.43 10.61 3.72
N ALA A 275 16.52 9.71 4.10
CA ALA A 275 16.86 8.36 4.54
C ALA A 275 17.67 7.58 3.49
N ARG A 276 17.45 7.84 2.19
CA ARG A 276 18.21 7.23 1.09
C ARG A 276 19.69 7.56 1.08
N PHE A 277 20.10 8.68 1.69
CA PHE A 277 21.48 9.12 1.77
C PHE A 277 22.14 8.79 3.12
N ARG A 278 21.38 8.24 4.07
CA ARG A 278 21.87 7.89 5.40
C ARG A 278 22.31 6.44 5.50
N PRO A 279 23.38 6.15 6.26
CA PRO A 279 23.84 4.78 6.47
C PRO A 279 22.81 3.90 7.20
N ASP A 280 22.05 4.48 8.14
CA ASP A 280 20.99 3.81 8.91
C ASP A 280 19.66 3.71 8.15
N LYS A 281 19.59 4.32 6.94
CA LYS A 281 18.42 4.29 6.03
C LYS A 281 17.12 4.77 6.67
N THR A 282 17.22 5.57 7.72
CA THR A 282 16.10 6.14 8.44
C THR A 282 16.26 7.65 8.60
N ALA A 283 15.15 8.39 8.53
CA ALA A 283 15.13 9.82 8.83
C ALA A 283 13.78 10.25 9.38
N VAL A 284 13.77 11.27 10.19
CA VAL A 284 12.57 11.93 10.73
C VAL A 284 12.54 13.38 10.27
N TYR A 285 11.37 13.85 9.84
CA TYR A 285 11.18 15.21 9.32
C TYR A 285 11.68 16.30 10.28
N ALA A 286 11.56 16.09 11.60
CA ALA A 286 12.00 17.06 12.60
C ALA A 286 13.53 17.30 12.65
N GLU A 287 14.33 16.42 12.07
CA GLU A 287 15.79 16.50 12.08
C GLU A 287 16.35 17.55 11.11
N ARG A 288 15.51 18.10 10.21
CA ARG A 288 15.85 19.16 9.28
C ARG A 288 15.30 20.50 9.74
N THR A 289 16.03 21.57 9.40
CA THR A 289 15.52 22.94 9.54
C THR A 289 14.66 23.29 8.34
N HIS A 290 13.40 23.61 8.57
CA HIS A 290 12.43 24.02 7.55
C HIS A 290 12.23 25.53 7.59
N PRO A 291 12.09 26.23 6.44
CA PRO A 291 12.04 27.69 6.38
C PRO A 291 10.89 28.28 7.20
N GLU A 292 9.73 27.62 7.27
CA GLU A 292 8.59 28.09 8.05
C GLU A 292 8.85 28.20 9.57
N ARG A 293 9.80 27.39 10.09
CA ARG A 293 10.19 27.43 11.52
C ARG A 293 11.11 28.60 11.85
N LEU A 294 11.70 29.20 10.82
CA LEU A 294 12.62 30.34 10.94
C LEU A 294 11.92 31.71 10.82
N MET A 295 10.64 31.69 10.39
CA MET A 295 9.82 32.86 10.20
C MET A 295 9.04 33.20 11.48
N ASP A 296 8.66 34.48 11.64
CA ASP A 296 7.72 34.87 12.68
C ASP A 296 6.38 34.19 12.50
N PRO A 297 5.93 33.33 13.44
CA PRO A 297 4.72 32.53 13.25
C PRO A 297 3.45 33.37 13.08
N ALA A 298 3.32 34.51 13.70
CA ALA A 298 2.13 35.35 13.59
C ALA A 298 2.08 36.07 12.26
N ALA A 299 3.21 36.61 11.79
CA ALA A 299 3.32 37.26 10.50
C ALA A 299 3.13 36.25 9.35
N LEU A 300 3.71 35.03 9.45
CA LEU A 300 3.56 33.97 8.47
C LEU A 300 2.09 33.54 8.37
N ARG A 301 1.39 33.42 9.49
CA ARG A 301 -0.05 33.12 9.55
C ARG A 301 -0.89 34.17 8.83
N THR A 302 -0.69 35.44 9.16
CA THR A 302 -1.43 36.57 8.58
C THR A 302 -1.20 36.61 7.07
N TRP A 303 0.02 36.37 6.62
CA TRP A 303 0.38 36.30 5.21
C TRP A 303 -0.29 35.12 4.52
N ALA A 304 -0.23 33.89 5.06
CA ALA A 304 -0.84 32.69 4.49
C ALA A 304 -2.37 32.85 4.36
N ALA A 305 -3.03 33.38 5.40
CA ALA A 305 -4.46 33.68 5.35
C ALA A 305 -4.81 34.63 4.22
N ARG A 306 -3.98 35.65 3.97
CA ARG A 306 -4.19 36.62 2.88
C ARG A 306 -4.02 35.96 1.51
N VAL A 307 -2.99 35.15 1.29
CA VAL A 307 -2.75 34.41 0.03
C VAL A 307 -3.94 33.50 -0.29
N LEU A 308 -4.47 32.80 0.71
CA LEU A 308 -5.56 31.85 0.55
C LEU A 308 -6.97 32.46 0.65
N ARG A 309 -7.09 33.76 0.97
CA ARG A 309 -8.36 34.47 1.14
C ARG A 309 -9.35 34.32 -0.02
N PRO A 310 -8.93 34.26 -1.30
CA PRO A 310 -9.89 34.06 -2.41
C PRO A 310 -10.69 32.75 -2.28
N LEU A 311 -10.16 31.75 -1.59
CA LEU A 311 -10.84 30.46 -1.38
C LEU A 311 -11.88 30.53 -0.23
N ASP A 312 -11.86 31.57 0.61
CA ASP A 312 -12.81 31.72 1.73
C ASP A 312 -14.24 32.02 1.27
N ALA A 313 -14.41 32.50 0.02
CA ALA A 313 -15.72 32.69 -0.60
C ALA A 313 -16.47 31.39 -0.92
N LEU A 314 -15.82 30.24 -0.81
CA LEU A 314 -16.39 28.95 -1.12
C LEU A 314 -17.14 28.34 0.07
N PRO A 315 -18.18 27.50 -0.17
CA PRO A 315 -18.77 26.68 0.86
C PRO A 315 -17.70 25.81 1.55
N HIS A 316 -17.81 25.62 2.86
CA HIS A 316 -16.79 24.93 3.68
C HIS A 316 -16.36 23.58 3.09
N HIS A 317 -17.29 22.73 2.68
CA HIS A 317 -17.00 21.41 2.09
C HIS A 317 -16.18 21.56 0.78
N THR A 318 -16.60 22.43 -0.14
CA THR A 318 -15.89 22.66 -1.40
C THR A 318 -14.48 23.21 -1.16
N ARG A 319 -14.34 24.14 -0.20
CA ARG A 319 -13.06 24.69 0.20
C ARG A 319 -12.12 23.61 0.74
N ALA A 320 -12.61 22.76 1.65
CA ALA A 320 -11.84 21.65 2.22
C ALA A 320 -11.35 20.68 1.13
N GLU A 321 -12.23 20.30 0.19
CA GLU A 321 -11.86 19.43 -0.93
C GLU A 321 -10.79 20.05 -1.84
N LEU A 322 -10.92 21.33 -2.18
CA LEU A 322 -9.94 22.02 -3.00
C LEU A 322 -8.59 22.13 -2.29
N LEU A 323 -8.56 22.50 -1.01
CA LEU A 323 -7.34 22.62 -0.22
C LEU A 323 -6.63 21.26 -0.09
N ALA A 324 -7.37 20.19 0.21
CA ALA A 324 -6.81 18.83 0.29
C ALA A 324 -6.25 18.36 -1.07
N THR A 325 -7.00 18.63 -2.16
CA THR A 325 -6.55 18.27 -3.52
C THR A 325 -5.31 19.06 -3.92
N THR A 326 -5.27 20.37 -3.65
CA THR A 326 -4.14 21.25 -4.01
C THR A 326 -2.90 20.85 -3.22
N ARG A 327 -3.03 20.58 -1.93
CA ARG A 327 -1.91 20.11 -1.08
C ARG A 327 -1.26 18.87 -1.65
N LEU A 328 -2.06 17.85 -1.95
CA LEU A 328 -1.53 16.61 -2.53
C LEU A 328 -1.10 16.79 -3.99
N GLY A 329 -1.78 17.63 -4.77
CA GLY A 329 -1.43 17.90 -6.16
C GLY A 329 -0.13 18.68 -6.34
N LEU A 330 0.30 19.44 -5.34
CA LEU A 330 1.60 20.09 -5.31
C LEU A 330 2.73 19.11 -4.92
N GLU A 331 2.42 18.09 -4.10
CA GLU A 331 3.38 17.07 -3.66
C GLU A 331 3.55 15.91 -4.63
N PHE A 332 2.47 15.56 -5.34
CA PHE A 332 2.41 14.34 -6.16
C PHE A 332 1.86 14.64 -7.56
N THR A 333 2.12 13.71 -8.47
CA THR A 333 1.49 13.76 -9.82
C THR A 333 -0.04 13.67 -9.72
N ALA A 334 -0.77 14.23 -10.68
CA ALA A 334 -2.24 14.15 -10.71
C ALA A 334 -2.77 12.71 -10.67
N VAL A 335 -2.02 11.74 -11.21
CA VAL A 335 -2.38 10.31 -11.14
C VAL A 335 -2.23 9.78 -9.72
N ALA A 336 -1.13 10.11 -9.04
CA ALA A 336 -0.88 9.70 -7.66
C ALA A 336 -1.89 10.33 -6.71
N THR A 337 -2.13 11.64 -6.83
CA THR A 337 -3.14 12.38 -6.05
C THR A 337 -4.54 11.77 -6.23
N ALA A 338 -4.93 11.44 -7.46
CA ALA A 338 -6.21 10.80 -7.76
C ALA A 338 -6.37 9.45 -7.03
N LYS A 339 -5.32 8.62 -7.03
CA LYS A 339 -5.30 7.34 -6.32
C LYS A 339 -5.36 7.51 -4.80
N ILE A 340 -4.63 8.50 -4.25
CA ILE A 340 -4.62 8.79 -2.81
C ILE A 340 -6.00 9.26 -2.35
N LEU A 341 -6.63 10.19 -3.11
CA LEU A 341 -7.93 10.75 -2.76
C LEU A 341 -9.13 9.85 -3.15
N GLY A 342 -8.90 8.79 -3.93
CA GLY A 342 -10.00 7.95 -4.43
C GLY A 342 -10.90 8.63 -5.46
N VAL A 343 -10.37 9.61 -6.23
CA VAL A 343 -11.10 10.35 -7.25
C VAL A 343 -10.49 10.15 -8.65
N SER A 344 -11.11 10.69 -9.70
CA SER A 344 -10.55 10.63 -11.05
C SER A 344 -9.40 11.64 -11.23
N ARG A 345 -8.45 11.33 -12.15
CA ARG A 345 -7.38 12.26 -12.55
C ARG A 345 -7.95 13.59 -13.09
N ASN A 346 -9.06 13.51 -13.82
CA ASN A 346 -9.72 14.70 -14.36
C ASN A 346 -10.32 15.57 -13.24
N THR A 347 -10.86 14.95 -12.19
CA THR A 347 -11.33 15.67 -10.99
C THR A 347 -10.18 16.42 -10.32
N VAL A 348 -9.01 15.78 -10.16
CA VAL A 348 -7.82 16.43 -9.59
C VAL A 348 -7.42 17.65 -10.43
N ARG A 349 -7.31 17.49 -11.76
CA ARG A 349 -6.96 18.60 -12.65
C ARG A 349 -7.97 19.75 -12.55
N ALA A 350 -9.25 19.46 -12.68
CA ALA A 350 -10.30 20.48 -12.60
C ALA A 350 -10.29 21.24 -11.26
N ARG A 351 -9.97 20.55 -10.16
CA ARG A 351 -9.83 21.19 -8.86
C ARG A 351 -8.58 22.05 -8.78
N MET A 352 -7.44 21.60 -9.32
CA MET A 352 -6.21 22.39 -9.40
C MET A 352 -6.40 23.64 -10.26
N ASP A 353 -6.94 23.51 -11.48
CA ASP A 353 -7.23 24.61 -12.39
C ASP A 353 -8.18 25.65 -11.75
N ARG A 354 -9.14 25.18 -10.96
CA ARG A 354 -10.05 26.07 -10.22
C ARG A 354 -9.33 26.88 -9.16
N VAL A 355 -8.41 26.26 -8.39
CA VAL A 355 -7.62 26.97 -7.36
C VAL A 355 -6.67 27.96 -8.04
N GLU A 356 -6.01 27.58 -9.11
CA GLU A 356 -5.17 28.43 -9.95
C GLU A 356 -5.90 29.69 -10.40
N SER A 357 -7.09 29.50 -11.00
CA SER A 357 -7.97 30.61 -11.43
C SER A 357 -8.39 31.51 -10.28
N MET A 358 -8.73 30.94 -9.12
CA MET A 358 -9.19 31.72 -7.96
C MET A 358 -8.05 32.52 -7.29
N LEU A 359 -6.85 31.95 -7.26
CA LEU A 359 -5.65 32.61 -6.73
C LEU A 359 -5.04 33.59 -7.75
N GLY A 360 -5.39 33.47 -9.05
CA GLY A 360 -4.82 34.25 -10.14
C GLY A 360 -3.35 33.96 -10.38
N VAL A 361 -2.96 32.70 -10.31
CA VAL A 361 -1.56 32.23 -10.42
C VAL A 361 -1.41 31.14 -11.45
N ASP A 362 -0.17 30.78 -11.79
CA ASP A 362 0.20 29.70 -12.72
C ASP A 362 1.01 28.65 -11.96
N PHE A 363 0.47 27.43 -11.85
CA PHE A 363 1.16 26.31 -11.21
C PHE A 363 2.23 25.65 -12.09
N ASP A 364 2.43 26.09 -13.33
CA ASP A 364 3.61 25.71 -14.09
C ASP A 364 4.88 26.38 -13.55
N ASP A 365 4.74 27.50 -12.83
CA ASP A 365 5.84 28.17 -12.13
C ASP A 365 6.14 27.49 -10.79
N VAL A 366 7.40 27.03 -10.60
CA VAL A 366 7.85 26.38 -9.37
C VAL A 366 7.82 27.36 -8.20
N THR A 367 8.11 28.63 -8.41
CA THR A 367 8.12 29.64 -7.33
C THR A 367 6.70 29.89 -6.80
N VAL A 368 5.70 29.90 -7.68
CA VAL A 368 4.28 29.94 -7.31
C VAL A 368 3.90 28.72 -6.48
N ARG A 369 4.26 27.53 -6.97
CA ARG A 369 3.99 26.27 -6.24
C ARG A 369 4.61 26.29 -4.85
N ALA A 370 5.86 26.72 -4.74
CA ALA A 370 6.58 26.80 -3.46
C ALA A 370 5.88 27.76 -2.47
N VAL A 371 5.42 28.90 -2.95
CA VAL A 371 4.73 29.92 -2.13
C VAL A 371 3.33 29.46 -1.71
N VAL A 372 2.55 28.88 -2.62
CA VAL A 372 1.22 28.32 -2.30
C VAL A 372 1.37 27.12 -1.34
N HIS A 373 2.37 26.29 -1.53
CA HIS A 373 2.68 25.18 -0.64
C HIS A 373 3.00 25.70 0.78
N LEU A 374 3.86 26.71 0.91
CA LEU A 374 4.17 27.36 2.20
C LEU A 374 2.91 27.92 2.87
N ALA A 375 2.00 28.57 2.12
CA ALA A 375 0.77 29.12 2.66
C ALA A 375 -0.19 27.99 3.14
N LEU A 376 -0.32 26.91 2.36
CA LEU A 376 -1.14 25.75 2.73
C LEU A 376 -0.62 25.03 3.97
N HIS A 377 0.70 24.84 4.08
CA HIS A 377 1.33 24.24 5.26
C HIS A 377 1.16 25.10 6.50
N THR A 378 1.28 26.43 6.35
CA THR A 378 1.08 27.39 7.45
C THR A 378 -0.34 27.37 7.96
N GLN A 379 -1.34 27.32 7.08
CA GLN A 379 -2.75 27.32 7.47
C GLN A 379 -3.12 26.14 8.37
N ILE A 380 -2.53 24.99 8.16
CA ILE A 380 -2.78 23.78 8.95
C ILE A 380 -2.18 23.90 10.35
N ASN A 381 -0.96 24.49 10.45
CA ASN A 381 -0.30 24.71 11.73
C ASN A 381 -1.06 25.71 12.62
N LEU A 382 -2.13 26.34 12.10
CA LEU A 382 -2.97 27.32 12.78
C LEU A 382 -4.04 26.75 13.69
N LEU A 383 -4.53 25.53 13.41
CA LEU A 383 -5.64 24.96 14.18
C LEU A 383 -5.23 24.54 15.60
N ASP A 384 -3.92 24.44 15.89
CA ASP A 384 -3.41 24.03 17.21
C ASP A 384 -3.01 25.22 18.13
N GLY A 385 -2.90 26.42 17.59
CA GLY A 385 -2.58 27.63 18.34
C GLY A 385 -3.85 28.46 18.59
N GLN A 386 -4.53 28.24 19.71
CA GLN A 386 -5.60 29.15 20.17
C GLN A 386 -4.98 30.56 20.48
N GLY A 387 -5.14 31.44 19.54
CA GLY A 387 -4.97 32.87 19.73
C GLY A 387 -5.66 33.60 18.60
N PRO A 388 -6.57 34.58 18.89
CA PRO A 388 -7.07 35.45 17.84
C PRO A 388 -5.87 36.09 17.16
N ALA A 389 -5.86 36.15 15.84
CA ALA A 389 -4.90 36.93 15.09
C ALA A 389 -5.01 38.34 15.61
N ASP A 390 -3.99 38.80 16.38
CA ASP A 390 -3.90 40.20 16.78
C ASP A 390 -3.92 40.98 15.47
N SER A 391 -4.99 41.77 15.30
CA SER A 391 -5.24 42.59 14.11
C SER A 391 -4.21 43.75 13.95
N ALA A 392 -3.22 43.79 14.81
CA ALA A 392 -2.12 44.74 14.81
C ALA A 392 -0.78 44.19 14.24
N ALA A 393 -0.70 42.89 13.92
CA ALA A 393 0.49 42.35 13.23
C ALA A 393 0.49 42.95 11.81
N SER A 394 1.39 43.90 11.57
CA SER A 394 1.61 44.53 10.26
C SER A 394 1.66 43.47 9.20
N ALA A 395 0.80 43.60 8.19
CA ALA A 395 0.66 42.65 7.09
C ALA A 395 1.96 42.57 6.28
N ARG A 396 2.92 41.75 6.74
CA ARG A 396 4.22 41.59 6.09
C ARG A 396 4.03 40.91 4.72
N ARG A 397 4.79 41.38 3.74
CA ARG A 397 4.88 40.76 2.42
C ARG A 397 5.77 39.51 2.48
N LEU A 398 5.64 38.64 1.51
CA LEU A 398 6.52 37.45 1.38
C LEU A 398 8.00 37.87 1.40
N THR A 399 8.34 38.98 0.72
CA THR A 399 9.69 39.56 0.70
C THR A 399 10.24 39.78 2.09
N GLU A 400 9.43 40.35 2.99
CA GLU A 400 9.84 40.65 4.35
C GLU A 400 9.99 39.41 5.22
N LEU A 401 9.15 38.37 4.96
CA LEU A 401 9.26 37.08 5.65
C LEU A 401 10.53 36.34 5.25
N LEU A 402 10.84 36.31 3.94
CA LEU A 402 12.03 35.66 3.41
C LEU A 402 13.33 36.40 3.70
N SER A 403 13.30 37.75 3.86
CA SER A 403 14.48 38.55 4.18
C SER A 403 14.89 38.51 5.65
N GLY A 404 14.15 37.80 6.50
CA GLY A 404 14.51 37.59 7.90
C GLY A 404 15.92 36.99 8.05
N PRO A 405 16.73 37.42 9.05
CA PRO A 405 18.12 37.03 9.16
C PRO A 405 18.29 35.50 9.29
N ALA A 406 17.42 34.83 10.01
CA ALA A 406 17.46 33.37 10.18
C ALA A 406 17.17 32.64 8.86
N VAL A 407 16.17 33.09 8.09
CA VAL A 407 15.82 32.51 6.78
C VAL A 407 16.95 32.78 5.78
N SER A 408 17.49 33.98 5.73
CA SER A 408 18.60 34.35 4.86
C SER A 408 19.89 33.57 5.18
N SER A 409 20.16 33.27 6.46
CA SER A 409 21.29 32.42 6.85
C SER A 409 21.09 30.99 6.39
N TRP A 410 19.93 30.42 6.69
CA TRP A 410 19.55 29.08 6.25
C TRP A 410 19.64 28.93 4.73
N ALA A 411 19.11 29.90 3.97
CA ALA A 411 19.11 29.85 2.53
C ALA A 411 20.55 29.86 1.95
N ARG A 412 21.42 30.73 2.50
CA ARG A 412 22.83 30.77 2.11
C ARG A 412 23.53 29.45 2.47
N GLU A 413 23.41 28.98 3.71
CA GLU A 413 24.02 27.71 4.14
C GLU A 413 23.59 26.52 3.27
N LEU A 414 22.32 26.48 2.83
CA LEU A 414 21.83 25.45 1.94
C LEU A 414 22.44 25.54 0.54
N LEU A 415 22.44 26.74 -0.06
CA LEU A 415 22.87 26.94 -1.44
C LEU A 415 24.41 26.96 -1.59
N ASP A 416 25.16 27.43 -0.60
CA ASP A 416 26.62 27.48 -0.61
C ASP A 416 27.24 26.08 -0.64
N ARG A 417 26.53 25.05 -0.23
CA ARG A 417 26.96 23.64 -0.41
C ARG A 417 27.20 23.28 -1.87
N LEU A 418 26.46 23.93 -2.80
CA LEU A 418 26.60 23.69 -4.25
C LEU A 418 27.78 24.43 -4.88
N ASP A 419 28.32 25.46 -4.22
CA ASP A 419 29.39 26.29 -4.75
C ASP A 419 30.75 25.56 -4.79
N THR A 420 30.85 24.41 -4.12
CA THR A 420 32.03 23.54 -4.17
C THR A 420 32.15 22.75 -5.49
N ASP A 421 31.07 22.67 -6.26
CA ASP A 421 31.07 21.94 -7.55
C ASP A 421 31.51 22.86 -8.70
N PRO A 422 32.61 22.54 -9.40
CA PRO A 422 33.17 23.37 -10.47
C PRO A 422 32.24 23.49 -11.71
N ARG A 423 31.23 22.62 -11.82
CA ARG A 423 30.26 22.62 -12.93
C ARG A 423 29.19 23.71 -12.82
N ASN A 424 29.28 24.59 -11.80
CA ASN A 424 28.28 25.64 -11.52
C ASN A 424 26.85 25.11 -11.40
N VAL A 425 26.71 24.05 -10.59
CA VAL A 425 25.45 23.35 -10.37
C VAL A 425 24.36 24.29 -9.81
N ARG A 426 24.72 25.24 -8.93
CA ARG A 426 23.82 26.26 -8.38
C ARG A 426 23.16 27.09 -9.48
N ARG A 427 23.90 27.56 -10.47
CA ARG A 427 23.36 28.29 -11.63
C ARG A 427 22.40 27.43 -12.45
N THR A 428 22.78 26.18 -12.68
CA THR A 428 21.94 25.24 -13.44
C THR A 428 20.61 25.00 -12.69
N LEU A 429 20.68 24.77 -11.39
CA LEU A 429 19.51 24.53 -10.54
C LEU A 429 18.59 25.75 -10.50
N ARG A 430 19.13 26.95 -10.28
CA ARG A 430 18.37 28.19 -10.34
C ARG A 430 17.61 28.36 -11.66
N THR A 431 18.30 28.18 -12.79
CA THR A 431 17.69 28.31 -14.11
C THR A 431 16.63 27.22 -14.33
N TRP A 432 16.91 26.00 -13.90
CA TRP A 432 15.94 24.90 -14.02
C TRP A 432 14.65 25.18 -13.20
N ILE A 433 14.75 25.75 -11.99
CA ILE A 433 13.62 26.19 -11.19
C ILE A 433 12.85 27.32 -11.90
N ALA A 434 13.56 28.35 -12.41
CA ALA A 434 12.97 29.48 -13.15
C ALA A 434 12.21 29.02 -14.41
N GLU A 435 12.66 27.94 -15.04
CA GLU A 435 12.04 27.33 -16.21
C GLU A 435 10.97 26.27 -15.84
N GLY A 436 10.38 26.35 -14.66
CA GLY A 436 9.28 25.50 -14.21
C GLY A 436 9.68 24.04 -13.93
N ALA A 437 10.95 23.78 -13.60
CA ALA A 437 11.55 22.46 -13.44
C ALA A 437 11.56 21.64 -14.76
N ASN A 438 11.63 22.32 -15.89
CA ASN A 438 11.69 21.70 -17.20
C ASN A 438 13.14 21.70 -17.72
N ALA A 439 13.71 20.50 -17.88
CA ALA A 439 15.10 20.33 -18.29
C ALA A 439 15.37 20.80 -19.72
N GLU A 440 14.40 20.70 -20.63
CA GLU A 440 14.51 21.13 -22.01
C GLU A 440 14.56 22.66 -22.10
N ARG A 441 13.65 23.37 -21.40
CA ARG A 441 13.64 24.84 -21.34
C ARG A 441 14.91 25.37 -20.68
N ALA A 442 15.31 24.78 -19.55
CA ALA A 442 16.54 25.16 -18.85
C ALA A 442 17.79 24.92 -19.72
N ALA A 443 17.84 23.82 -20.46
CA ALA A 443 18.93 23.51 -21.38
C ALA A 443 19.06 24.58 -22.48
N GLN A 444 17.94 25.01 -23.05
CA GLN A 444 17.89 26.08 -24.03
C GLN A 444 18.39 27.41 -23.44
N ALA A 445 17.94 27.78 -22.25
CA ALA A 445 18.37 29.01 -21.56
C ALA A 445 19.86 29.01 -21.16
N LEU A 446 20.41 27.83 -20.86
CA LEU A 446 21.82 27.65 -20.46
C LEU A 446 22.78 27.36 -21.60
N GLY A 447 22.29 27.04 -22.82
CA GLY A 447 23.09 26.65 -23.93
C GLY A 447 23.77 25.29 -23.74
N MET A 448 23.10 24.33 -23.06
CA MET A 448 23.64 22.99 -22.81
C MET A 448 22.62 21.91 -23.20
N HIS A 449 22.98 20.63 -23.06
CA HIS A 449 22.06 19.53 -23.35
C HIS A 449 21.13 19.26 -22.17
N ALA A 450 19.86 18.89 -22.42
CA ALA A 450 18.89 18.60 -21.38
C ALA A 450 19.32 17.46 -20.43
N GLN A 451 20.03 16.47 -20.94
CA GLN A 451 20.60 15.40 -20.12
C GLN A 451 21.62 15.95 -19.10
N THR A 452 22.46 16.91 -19.50
CA THR A 452 23.42 17.59 -18.59
C THR A 452 22.68 18.34 -17.48
N VAL A 453 21.58 19.02 -17.81
CA VAL A 453 20.73 19.66 -16.78
C VAL A 453 20.23 18.62 -15.78
N ARG A 454 19.68 17.49 -16.24
CA ARG A 454 19.21 16.41 -15.36
C ARG A 454 20.32 15.81 -14.50
N GLU A 455 21.52 15.67 -15.06
CA GLU A 455 22.69 15.18 -14.31
C GLU A 455 23.14 16.16 -13.24
N HIS A 456 23.16 17.47 -13.54
CA HIS A 456 23.45 18.51 -12.54
C HIS A 456 22.42 18.52 -11.42
N VAL A 457 21.11 18.48 -11.76
CA VAL A 457 20.04 18.42 -10.74
C VAL A 457 20.17 17.17 -9.88
N ARG A 458 20.41 16.00 -10.49
CA ARG A 458 20.63 14.74 -9.76
C ARG A 458 21.86 14.79 -8.87
N SER A 459 22.95 15.44 -9.32
CA SER A 459 24.16 15.59 -8.50
C SER A 459 23.98 16.57 -7.33
N ALA A 460 23.01 17.49 -7.41
CA ALA A 460 22.67 18.39 -6.30
C ALA A 460 21.86 17.66 -5.19
N GLU A 461 21.09 16.64 -5.51
CA GLU A 461 20.23 15.95 -4.55
C GLU A 461 20.98 15.44 -3.30
N PRO A 462 22.09 14.66 -3.41
CA PRO A 462 22.83 14.21 -2.24
C PRO A 462 23.53 15.34 -1.48
N VAL A 463 23.97 16.40 -2.18
CA VAL A 463 24.65 17.57 -1.56
C VAL A 463 23.68 18.38 -0.71
N LEU A 464 22.46 18.56 -1.22
CA LEU A 464 21.39 19.29 -0.51
C LEU A 464 20.59 18.37 0.44
N GLU A 465 20.75 17.06 0.34
CA GLU A 465 19.90 16.07 1.03
C GLU A 465 18.40 16.30 0.71
N ARG A 466 18.11 16.52 -0.61
CA ARG A 466 16.78 16.87 -1.14
C ARG A 466 16.47 16.12 -2.42
N GLN A 467 15.25 15.63 -2.57
CA GLN A 467 14.76 15.12 -3.86
C GLN A 467 14.26 16.27 -4.73
N LEU A 468 14.93 16.54 -5.83
CA LEU A 468 14.61 17.66 -6.71
C LEU A 468 13.86 17.24 -7.96
N LEU A 469 14.17 16.05 -8.50
CA LEU A 469 13.54 15.54 -9.74
C LEU A 469 12.10 15.07 -9.53
N ALA A 470 11.69 14.82 -8.28
CA ALA A 470 10.30 14.65 -7.92
C ALA A 470 9.71 16.01 -7.52
N ALA A 471 8.48 16.32 -7.97
CA ALA A 471 7.75 17.47 -7.42
C ALA A 471 7.53 17.26 -5.92
N GLY A 472 7.46 18.36 -5.15
CA GLY A 472 7.13 18.28 -3.72
C GLY A 472 7.96 19.22 -2.85
N THR A 473 7.78 19.07 -1.53
CA THR A 473 8.37 19.93 -0.48
C THR A 473 9.84 20.20 -0.67
N ASP A 474 10.65 19.21 -1.03
CA ASP A 474 12.11 19.35 -1.16
C ASP A 474 12.51 20.35 -2.26
N LEU A 475 11.86 20.28 -3.42
CA LEU A 475 12.04 21.25 -4.50
C LEU A 475 11.61 22.65 -4.07
N TYR A 476 10.47 22.75 -3.34
CA TYR A 476 9.92 24.01 -2.91
C TYR A 476 10.78 24.70 -1.85
N GLU A 477 11.39 23.96 -0.95
CA GLU A 477 12.38 24.51 0.00
C GLU A 477 13.58 25.12 -0.72
N VAL A 478 14.09 24.46 -1.76
CA VAL A 478 15.21 25.00 -2.56
C VAL A 478 14.76 26.23 -3.36
N ALA A 479 13.55 26.23 -3.91
CA ALA A 479 12.99 27.41 -4.57
C ALA A 479 12.84 28.59 -3.59
N LEU A 480 12.33 28.34 -2.36
CA LEU A 480 12.25 29.36 -1.30
C LEU A 480 13.63 29.89 -0.88
N ALA A 481 14.67 29.02 -0.85
CA ALA A 481 16.03 29.45 -0.57
C ALA A 481 16.55 30.40 -1.66
N HIS A 482 16.34 30.10 -2.93
CA HIS A 482 16.70 31.01 -4.03
C HIS A 482 15.91 32.33 -4.00
N LEU A 483 14.62 32.30 -3.62
CA LEU A 483 13.83 33.52 -3.40
C LEU A 483 14.37 34.36 -2.23
N ALA A 484 14.79 33.70 -1.14
CA ALA A 484 15.29 34.38 0.06
C ALA A 484 16.65 35.07 -0.16
N VAL A 485 17.50 34.52 -1.06
CA VAL A 485 18.77 35.17 -1.43
C VAL A 485 18.64 36.15 -2.61
N GLY A 486 17.45 36.27 -3.20
CA GLY A 486 17.20 37.17 -4.33
C GLY A 486 17.65 36.62 -5.70
N ASP A 487 17.93 35.34 -5.80
CA ASP A 487 18.35 34.67 -7.04
C ASP A 487 17.19 34.48 -8.03
N LEU A 488 15.92 34.44 -7.54
CA LEU A 488 14.69 34.30 -8.32
C LEU A 488 13.74 35.46 -8.04
N GLU A 489 12.91 35.80 -9.01
CA GLU A 489 11.84 36.78 -8.86
C GLU A 489 10.70 36.19 -8.02
N GLN A 490 10.14 37.04 -7.17
CA GLN A 490 9.01 36.64 -6.34
C GLN A 490 7.71 36.62 -7.14
N PRO A 491 6.89 35.55 -7.01
CA PRO A 491 5.60 35.51 -7.66
C PRO A 491 4.66 36.56 -7.07
N ARG A 492 3.78 37.13 -7.90
CA ARG A 492 2.77 38.11 -7.50
C ARG A 492 1.43 37.43 -7.30
N PHE A 493 0.78 37.70 -6.20
CA PHE A 493 -0.57 37.22 -5.90
C PHE A 493 -1.58 38.38 -6.01
N ALA A 494 -2.79 38.12 -6.49
CA ALA A 494 -3.84 39.12 -6.68
C ALA A 494 -4.29 39.83 -5.38
N GLY A 495 -3.79 39.45 -4.23
CA GLY A 495 -4.11 40.02 -2.90
C GLY A 495 -2.93 40.72 -2.19
N GLU A 496 -1.74 40.79 -2.79
CA GLU A 496 -0.57 41.51 -2.27
C GLU A 496 -0.45 42.95 -2.85
#